data_250888585d2b6a9b8f3a2df7b3ba33ed
#
_entry.id   250888585d2b6a9b8f3a2df7b3ba33ed
#
_cell.length_a   1.000
_cell.length_b   1.000
_cell.length_c   1.000
_cell.angle_alpha   90.00
_cell.angle_beta   90.00
_cell.angle_gamma   90.00
#
_symmetry.space_group_name_H-M   'P 1'
#
loop_
_entity.id
_entity.type
_entity.pdbx_description
1 polymer ?
#
loop_
_entity_poly.entity_id
_entity_poly.type
_entity_poly.pdbx_seq_one_letter_code
_entity_poly.pdbx_strand_id
1 'polypeptide(L)'
;MYSLEIKPELDKKLAKLFKKNRKQYEIIMKKAQEIIQSPQHYKNLRTPLEFLKEVHIDKHFVLTFSVDENRKTVTLEDYDHHDKIFNK
;
A
#
# COMPACT_ATOMS: atom_id res chain seq x y z
N MET A 1 11.49 -7.64 11.28
CA MET A 1 11.10 -6.94 10.04
C MET A 1 10.39 -7.89 9.10
N TYR A 2 9.31 -7.42 8.48
CA TYR A 2 8.56 -8.24 7.53
C TYR A 2 9.21 -8.16 6.15
N SER A 3 8.99 -9.20 5.32
CA SER A 3 9.36 -9.15 3.91
C SER A 3 8.34 -8.31 3.14
N LEU A 4 8.75 -7.76 2.00
CA LEU A 4 7.88 -6.93 1.17
C LEU A 4 7.63 -7.62 -0.17
N GLU A 5 6.36 -7.72 -0.53
CA GLU A 5 5.95 -8.15 -1.86
C GLU A 5 5.04 -7.09 -2.46
N ILE A 6 5.01 -6.99 -3.77
CA ILE A 6 4.17 -6.03 -4.48
C ILE A 6 3.39 -6.79 -5.54
N LYS A 7 2.07 -6.63 -5.58
CA LYS A 7 1.25 -7.26 -6.60
C LYS A 7 1.70 -6.84 -7.99
N PRO A 8 1.72 -7.77 -8.97
CA PRO A 8 2.20 -7.43 -10.31
C PRO A 8 1.50 -6.24 -10.96
N GLU A 9 0.19 -6.12 -10.76
CA GLU A 9 -0.56 -5.00 -11.31
C GLU A 9 -0.15 -3.67 -10.68
N LEU A 10 0.09 -3.69 -9.37
CA LEU A 10 0.56 -2.49 -8.69
C LEU A 10 2.00 -2.16 -9.11
N ASP A 11 2.83 -3.17 -9.30
CA ASP A 11 4.20 -2.94 -9.73
C ASP A 11 4.23 -2.20 -11.07
N LYS A 12 3.35 -2.58 -12.00
CA LYS A 12 3.22 -1.87 -13.27
C LYS A 12 2.77 -0.42 -13.08
N LYS A 13 1.81 -0.22 -12.19
CA LYS A 13 1.30 1.12 -11.87
C LYS A 13 2.42 1.99 -11.28
N LEU A 14 3.23 1.42 -10.39
CA LEU A 14 4.33 2.13 -9.77
C LEU A 14 5.44 2.46 -10.77
N ALA A 15 5.69 1.58 -11.75
CA ALA A 15 6.66 1.85 -12.80
C ALA A 15 6.27 3.07 -13.62
N LYS A 16 4.97 3.19 -13.93
CA LYS A 16 4.45 4.37 -14.64
C LYS A 16 4.56 5.61 -13.77
N LEU A 17 4.24 5.49 -12.50
CA LEU A 17 4.32 6.60 -11.56
C LEU A 17 5.76 7.10 -11.43
N PHE A 18 6.73 6.20 -11.41
CA PHE A 18 8.13 6.55 -11.32
C PHE A 18 8.54 7.53 -12.45
N LYS A 19 7.98 7.33 -13.64
CA LYS A 19 8.26 8.19 -14.79
C LYS A 19 7.49 9.51 -14.73
N LYS A 20 6.26 9.48 -14.23
CA LYS A 20 5.39 10.67 -14.25
C LYS A 20 5.60 11.57 -13.04
N ASN A 21 5.79 10.97 -11.87
CA ASN A 21 5.87 11.70 -10.62
C ASN A 21 6.79 10.96 -9.67
N ARG A 22 8.08 11.17 -9.86
CA ARG A 22 9.09 10.47 -9.07
C ARG A 22 8.98 10.77 -7.59
N LYS A 23 8.62 11.99 -7.24
CA LYS A 23 8.48 12.38 -5.84
C LYS A 23 7.39 11.55 -5.15
N GLN A 24 6.25 11.38 -5.82
CA GLN A 24 5.17 10.56 -5.27
C GLN A 24 5.59 9.10 -5.15
N TYR A 25 6.30 8.58 -6.15
CA TYR A 25 6.85 7.23 -6.09
C TYR A 25 7.75 7.05 -4.87
N GLU A 26 8.64 8.00 -4.61
CA GLU A 26 9.57 7.93 -3.48
C GLU A 26 8.84 7.97 -2.15
N ILE A 27 7.77 8.75 -2.05
CA ILE A 27 6.93 8.79 -0.85
C ILE A 27 6.32 7.41 -0.59
N ILE A 28 5.81 6.76 -1.64
CA ILE A 28 5.23 5.42 -1.52
C ILE A 28 6.27 4.41 -1.04
N MET A 29 7.46 4.43 -1.63
CA MET A 29 8.51 3.47 -1.28
C MET A 29 9.02 3.71 0.15
N LYS A 30 9.08 4.96 0.58
CA LYS A 30 9.43 5.29 1.96
C LYS A 30 8.38 4.76 2.92
N LYS A 31 7.10 4.92 2.57
CA LYS A 31 6.00 4.36 3.38
C LYS A 31 6.10 2.84 3.46
N ALA A 32 6.42 2.19 2.35
CA ALA A 32 6.58 0.73 2.34
C ALA A 32 7.64 0.29 3.35
N GLN A 33 8.76 1.01 3.42
CA GLN A 33 9.81 0.71 4.39
C GLN A 33 9.33 0.89 5.82
N GLU A 34 8.51 1.88 6.09
CA GLU A 34 7.92 2.08 7.42
C GLU A 34 6.93 0.98 7.75
N ILE A 35 6.12 0.57 6.77
CA ILE A 35 5.11 -0.46 6.96
C ILE A 35 5.74 -1.79 7.37
N ILE A 36 6.81 -2.21 6.71
CA ILE A 36 7.41 -3.50 7.01
C ILE A 36 8.10 -3.54 8.38
N GLN A 37 8.37 -2.38 8.97
CA GLN A 37 8.90 -2.31 10.33
C GLN A 37 7.82 -2.61 11.37
N SER A 38 6.58 -2.17 11.10
CA SER A 38 5.51 -2.26 12.09
C SER A 38 4.15 -2.25 11.40
N PRO A 39 3.81 -3.31 10.65
CA PRO A 39 2.57 -3.29 9.85
C PRO A 39 1.31 -3.23 10.70
N GLN A 40 1.35 -3.69 11.94
CA GLN A 40 0.18 -3.70 12.81
C GLN A 40 -0.18 -2.31 13.33
N HIS A 41 0.67 -1.33 13.11
CA HIS A 41 0.41 0.06 13.48
C HIS A 41 -0.73 0.69 12.66
N TYR A 42 -1.04 0.12 11.51
CA TYR A 42 -1.96 0.71 10.54
C TYR A 42 -3.36 0.13 10.66
N LYS A 43 -4.36 0.93 10.30
CA LYS A 43 -5.78 0.54 10.44
C LYS A 43 -6.23 -0.36 9.30
N ASN A 44 -7.16 -1.25 9.62
CA ASN A 44 -7.82 -2.07 8.62
C ASN A 44 -8.97 -1.30 7.97
N LEU A 45 -9.30 -1.67 6.73
CA LEU A 45 -10.47 -1.15 6.06
C LEU A 45 -11.73 -1.76 6.68
N ARG A 46 -12.87 -1.14 6.38
CA ARG A 46 -14.15 -1.63 6.86
C ARG A 46 -14.63 -2.82 6.03
N THR A 47 -15.57 -3.58 6.62
CA THR A 47 -16.24 -4.68 5.92
C THR A 47 -16.73 -4.24 4.54
N PRO A 48 -16.52 -5.04 3.48
CA PRO A 48 -15.97 -6.40 3.48
C PRO A 48 -14.45 -6.47 3.24
N LEU A 49 -13.74 -5.35 3.34
CA LEU A 49 -12.32 -5.27 3.01
C LEU A 49 -11.43 -5.27 4.25
N GLU A 50 -11.89 -5.81 5.36
CA GLU A 50 -11.15 -5.76 6.62
C GLU A 50 -9.86 -6.56 6.63
N PHE A 51 -9.62 -7.39 5.60
CA PHE A 51 -8.33 -8.07 5.45
C PHE A 51 -7.23 -7.15 4.91
N LEU A 52 -7.61 -5.94 4.46
CA LEU A 52 -6.66 -4.95 3.96
C LEU A 52 -6.42 -3.88 5.01
N LYS A 53 -5.20 -3.36 5.02
CA LYS A 53 -4.83 -2.19 5.78
C LYS A 53 -4.60 -1.03 4.85
N GLU A 54 -4.66 0.19 5.36
CA GLU A 54 -4.52 1.39 4.55
C GLU A 54 -3.53 2.36 5.14
N VAL A 55 -2.93 3.17 4.27
CA VAL A 55 -2.15 4.33 4.68
C VAL A 55 -2.34 5.42 3.63
N HIS A 56 -2.56 6.64 4.10
CA HIS A 56 -2.68 7.78 3.19
C HIS A 56 -1.29 8.20 2.71
N ILE A 57 -1.17 8.41 1.40
CA ILE A 57 0.09 8.84 0.81
C ILE A 57 0.17 10.37 0.78
N ASP A 58 -0.95 10.99 0.43
CA ASP A 58 -1.13 12.43 0.54
C ASP A 58 -2.62 12.68 0.80
N LYS A 59 -3.11 13.86 0.51
CA LYS A 59 -4.51 14.20 0.78
C LYS A 59 -5.51 13.38 -0.02
N HIS A 60 -5.10 12.84 -1.17
CA HIS A 60 -6.04 12.25 -2.13
C HIS A 60 -5.81 10.79 -2.45
N PHE A 61 -4.65 10.26 -2.10
CA PHE A 61 -4.27 8.91 -2.50
C PHE A 61 -4.10 8.00 -1.29
N VAL A 62 -4.38 6.71 -1.50
CA VAL A 62 -4.32 5.68 -0.47
C VAL A 62 -3.55 4.48 -1.01
N LEU A 63 -2.68 3.94 -0.18
CA LEU A 63 -1.98 2.69 -0.44
C LEU A 63 -2.62 1.62 0.44
N THR A 64 -3.02 0.50 -0.16
CA THR A 64 -3.56 -0.61 0.60
C THR A 64 -2.58 -1.78 0.58
N PHE A 65 -2.59 -2.55 1.66
CA PHE A 65 -1.68 -3.67 1.79
C PHE A 65 -2.29 -4.74 2.69
N SER A 66 -1.82 -5.96 2.54
CA SER A 66 -2.21 -7.07 3.40
C SER A 66 -0.99 -7.58 4.16
N VAL A 67 -1.24 -8.27 5.26
CA VAL A 67 -0.18 -8.81 6.12
C VAL A 67 -0.43 -10.30 6.34
N ASP A 68 0.58 -11.10 6.04
CA ASP A 68 0.56 -12.53 6.33
C ASP A 68 1.48 -12.77 7.52
N GLU A 69 0.89 -13.00 8.69
CA GLU A 69 1.66 -13.18 9.92
C GLU A 69 2.45 -14.47 9.93
N ASN A 70 1.94 -15.51 9.27
CA ASN A 70 2.64 -16.79 9.21
C ASN A 70 3.93 -16.70 8.41
N ARG A 71 3.88 -15.97 7.29
CA ARG A 71 5.03 -15.78 6.43
C ARG A 71 5.82 -14.53 6.75
N LYS A 72 5.33 -13.72 7.68
CA LYS A 72 5.93 -12.42 8.01
C LYS A 72 6.15 -11.59 6.76
N THR A 73 5.10 -11.48 5.94
CA THR A 73 5.17 -10.80 4.65
C THR A 73 4.08 -9.75 4.55
N VAL A 74 4.46 -8.56 4.10
CA VAL A 74 3.54 -7.49 3.73
C VAL A 74 3.46 -7.45 2.22
N THR A 75 2.24 -7.47 1.69
CA THR A 75 2.00 -7.37 0.24
C THR A 75 1.30 -6.05 -0.06
N LEU A 76 1.94 -5.20 -0.86
CA LEU A 76 1.29 -3.99 -1.34
C LEU A 76 0.26 -4.40 -2.38
N GLU A 77 -1.01 -4.03 -2.13
CA GLU A 77 -2.14 -4.52 -2.92
C GLU A 77 -2.56 -3.53 -4.01
N ASP A 78 -2.75 -2.27 -3.64
CA ASP A 78 -3.19 -1.27 -4.60
C ASP A 78 -2.80 0.14 -4.12
N TYR A 79 -2.76 1.06 -5.07
CA TYR A 79 -2.53 2.47 -4.83
C TYR A 79 -3.42 3.23 -5.80
N ASP A 80 -4.32 4.05 -5.28
CA ASP A 80 -5.23 4.79 -6.12
C ASP A 80 -5.81 5.97 -5.35
N HIS A 81 -6.56 6.78 -6.07
CA HIS A 81 -7.27 7.90 -5.48
C HIS A 81 -8.22 7.37 -4.40
N HIS A 82 -8.36 8.13 -3.33
CA HIS A 82 -9.20 7.81 -2.19
C HIS A 82 -10.61 7.33 -2.60
N ASP A 83 -11.24 8.05 -3.53
CA ASP A 83 -12.60 7.73 -3.95
C ASP A 83 -12.68 6.37 -4.63
N LYS A 84 -11.67 5.99 -5.40
CA LYS A 84 -11.67 4.70 -6.09
C LYS A 84 -11.47 3.54 -5.13
N ILE A 85 -10.66 3.74 -4.09
CA ILE A 85 -10.41 2.70 -3.09
C ILE A 85 -11.67 2.44 -2.27
N PHE A 86 -12.35 3.48 -1.81
CA PHE A 86 -13.46 3.35 -0.87
C PHE A 86 -14.83 3.15 -1.51
N ASN A 87 -14.92 3.28 -2.83
CA ASN A 87 -16.18 3.08 -3.56
C ASN A 87 -16.26 1.75 -4.29
N LYS A 88 -15.38 0.82 -3.95
CA LYS A 88 -15.40 -0.52 -4.54
C LYS A 88 -16.46 -1.40 -3.89
#